data_911f91527a599ce9b7a1ee258c54c867
#
_entry.id   911f91527a599ce9b7a1ee258c54c867
#
_cell.length_a   1.000
_cell.length_b   1.000
_cell.length_c   1.000
_cell.angle_alpha   90.00
_cell.angle_beta   90.00
_cell.angle_gamma   90.00
#
_symmetry.space_group_name_H-M   'P 1'
#
loop_
_entity.id
_entity.type
_entity.pdbx_description
1 polymer ?
#
loop_
_entity_poly.entity_id
_entity_poly.type
_entity_poly.pdbx_seq_one_letter_code
_entity_poly.pdbx_strand_id
1 'polypeptide(L)'
;GVTVEVPSVKYRIDCLRNLPASIRFLSCEPLVEDLGELDLTNIDWVIVGGEHAINARPMKEEWVLSIKEQAEKQGALFFFKQWGSIGRDGVYRSVERNGSELQRKTYKAMPAVNRHTLFG
;
A
#
# COMPACT_ATOMS: atom_id res chain seq x y z
N GLY A 1 -12.59 -1.35 -0.94
CA GLY A 1 -11.24 -1.70 -0.49
C GLY A 1 -11.15 -1.98 1.00
N VAL A 2 -10.08 -2.56 1.41
CA VAL A 2 -9.79 -2.82 2.82
C VAL A 2 -8.41 -2.30 3.19
N THR A 3 -8.22 -2.01 4.48
CA THR A 3 -6.95 -1.58 5.04
C THR A 3 -6.29 -2.74 5.79
N VAL A 4 -5.00 -2.98 5.50
CA VAL A 4 -4.18 -3.98 6.20
C VAL A 4 -2.86 -3.33 6.56
N GLU A 5 -2.67 -2.97 7.82
CA GLU A 5 -1.49 -2.27 8.32
C GLU A 5 -0.57 -3.15 9.15
N VAL A 6 -1.08 -4.26 9.67
CA VAL A 6 -0.33 -5.24 10.48
C VAL A 6 -0.75 -6.66 10.09
N PRO A 7 0.12 -7.68 10.31
CA PRO A 7 -0.19 -9.06 9.88
C PRO A 7 -1.48 -9.65 10.46
N SER A 8 -1.84 -9.28 11.68
CA SER A 8 -3.01 -9.83 12.36
C SER A 8 -4.34 -9.55 11.66
N VAL A 9 -4.39 -8.58 10.74
CA VAL A 9 -5.61 -8.23 10.01
C VAL A 9 -5.57 -8.66 8.54
N LYS A 10 -4.63 -9.54 8.16
CA LYS A 10 -4.53 -10.05 6.77
C LYS A 10 -5.79 -10.79 6.31
N TYR A 11 -6.58 -11.35 7.23
CA TYR A 11 -7.85 -11.99 6.89
C TYR A 11 -8.80 -11.09 6.10
N ARG A 12 -8.63 -9.76 6.24
CA ARG A 12 -9.44 -8.77 5.51
C ARG A 12 -9.26 -8.87 3.99
N ILE A 13 -8.10 -9.35 3.53
CA ILE A 13 -7.85 -9.57 2.11
C ILE A 13 -8.78 -10.66 1.57
N ASP A 14 -8.94 -11.74 2.33
CA ASP A 14 -9.82 -12.84 1.93
C ASP A 14 -11.29 -12.38 1.90
N CYS A 15 -11.69 -11.54 2.86
CA CYS A 15 -13.03 -10.96 2.86
C CYS A 15 -13.25 -10.09 1.62
N LEU A 16 -12.28 -9.26 1.26
CA LEU A 16 -12.35 -8.42 0.05
C LEU A 16 -12.46 -9.26 -1.23
N ARG A 17 -11.67 -10.32 -1.31
CA ARG A 17 -11.63 -11.20 -2.49
C ARG A 17 -13.00 -11.78 -2.83
N ASN A 18 -13.82 -12.04 -1.82
CA ASN A 18 -15.12 -12.66 -1.97
C ASN A 18 -16.27 -11.67 -2.15
N LEU A 19 -15.99 -10.37 -2.10
CA LEU A 19 -17.03 -9.36 -2.31
C LEU A 19 -17.18 -9.05 -3.80
N PRO A 20 -18.41 -8.85 -4.28
CA PRO A 20 -18.62 -8.36 -5.65
C PRO A 20 -18.16 -6.91 -5.72
N ALA A 21 -17.20 -6.64 -6.57
CA ALA A 21 -16.66 -5.30 -6.78
C ALA A 21 -16.04 -5.20 -8.17
N SER A 22 -16.10 -4.01 -8.78
CA SER A 22 -15.47 -3.75 -10.08
C SER A 22 -13.95 -3.69 -9.92
N ILE A 23 -13.47 -3.10 -8.83
CA ILE A 23 -12.05 -3.02 -8.49
C ILE A 23 -11.90 -3.40 -7.03
N ARG A 24 -10.99 -4.33 -6.78
CA ARG A 24 -10.62 -4.72 -5.41
C ARG A 24 -9.27 -4.15 -5.10
N PHE A 25 -9.23 -3.21 -4.16
CA PHE A 25 -7.96 -2.62 -3.75
C PHE A 25 -7.66 -2.82 -2.28
N LEU A 26 -6.37 -2.90 -1.98
CA LEU A 26 -5.83 -3.09 -0.66
C LEU A 26 -5.03 -1.85 -0.28
N SER A 27 -5.31 -1.27 0.87
CA SER A 27 -4.56 -0.14 1.41
C SER A 27 -3.73 -0.62 2.60
N CYS A 28 -2.41 -0.52 2.47
CA CYS A 28 -1.45 -0.81 3.55
C CYS A 28 -0.93 0.52 4.08
N GLU A 29 -1.81 1.26 4.77
CA GLU A 29 -1.44 2.54 5.34
C GLU A 29 -2.19 2.81 6.66
N PRO A 30 -1.45 3.15 7.72
CA PRO A 30 0.01 3.20 7.70
C PRO A 30 0.63 1.80 7.74
N LEU A 31 1.67 1.57 6.95
CA LEU A 31 2.42 0.32 7.01
C LEU A 31 3.42 0.40 8.15
N VAL A 32 3.19 -0.33 9.23
CA VAL A 32 3.97 -0.24 10.47
C VAL A 32 4.65 -1.53 10.89
N GLU A 33 4.44 -2.60 10.13
CA GLU A 33 5.07 -3.90 10.33
C GLU A 33 5.29 -4.59 9.00
N ASP A 34 6.20 -5.55 8.97
CA ASP A 34 6.35 -6.44 7.83
C ASP A 34 5.10 -7.32 7.73
N LEU A 35 4.38 -7.24 6.63
CA LEU A 35 3.18 -8.05 6.42
C LEU A 35 3.49 -9.49 6.00
N GLY A 36 4.74 -9.77 5.63
CA GLY A 36 5.11 -11.11 5.15
C GLY A 36 4.47 -11.46 3.81
N GLU A 37 4.22 -12.74 3.60
CA GLU A 37 3.58 -13.20 2.36
C GLU A 37 2.11 -12.81 2.31
N LEU A 38 1.68 -12.34 1.14
CA LEU A 38 0.30 -11.95 0.88
C LEU A 38 -0.26 -12.75 -0.29
N ASP A 39 -1.47 -13.25 -0.14
CA ASP A 39 -2.21 -13.82 -1.26
C ASP A 39 -3.03 -12.69 -1.89
N LEU A 40 -2.56 -12.19 -3.04
CA LEU A 40 -3.17 -11.10 -3.77
C LEU A 40 -4.01 -11.57 -4.96
N THR A 41 -4.40 -12.84 -4.97
CA THR A 41 -5.29 -13.39 -5.99
C THR A 41 -6.58 -12.56 -6.06
N ASN A 42 -6.93 -12.09 -7.26
CA ASN A 42 -8.11 -11.25 -7.53
C ASN A 42 -8.07 -9.87 -6.85
N ILE A 43 -6.92 -9.43 -6.39
CA ILE A 43 -6.70 -8.06 -5.94
C ILE A 43 -6.12 -7.27 -7.11
N ASP A 44 -6.75 -6.14 -7.44
CA ASP A 44 -6.38 -5.35 -8.63
C ASP A 44 -5.34 -4.29 -8.34
N TRP A 45 -5.33 -3.77 -7.11
CA TRP A 45 -4.55 -2.59 -6.78
C TRP A 45 -4.11 -2.61 -5.32
N VAL A 46 -2.82 -2.32 -5.09
CA VAL A 46 -2.23 -2.26 -3.75
C VAL A 46 -1.63 -0.87 -3.54
N ILE A 47 -2.07 -0.22 -2.48
CA ILE A 47 -1.62 1.13 -2.10
C ILE A 47 -0.84 1.00 -0.80
N VAL A 48 0.35 1.60 -0.74
CA VAL A 48 1.20 1.60 0.45
C VAL A 48 1.55 3.02 0.84
N GLY A 49 1.50 3.31 2.13
CA GLY A 49 1.88 4.60 2.66
C GLY A 49 2.34 4.52 4.12
N GLY A 50 3.16 5.47 4.52
CA GLY A 50 3.62 5.62 5.89
C GLY A 50 2.67 6.46 6.73
N GLU A 51 2.90 6.47 8.04
CA GLU A 51 2.06 7.18 9.00
C GLU A 51 2.33 8.69 8.98
N HIS A 52 1.28 9.47 8.90
CA HIS A 52 1.35 10.92 9.01
C HIS A 52 0.80 11.34 10.38
N ALA A 53 1.66 11.47 11.37
CA ALA A 53 1.28 11.83 12.73
C ALA A 53 2.49 12.33 13.51
N ILE A 54 2.22 13.09 14.60
CA ILE A 54 3.26 13.55 15.51
C ILE A 54 4.06 12.38 16.09
N ASN A 55 3.36 11.30 16.45
CA ASN A 55 3.95 10.08 16.98
C ASN A 55 4.08 8.99 15.91
N ALA A 56 4.37 9.38 14.67
CA ALA A 56 4.45 8.44 13.57
C ALA A 56 5.48 7.34 13.85
N ARG A 57 5.11 6.11 13.48
CA ARG A 57 6.01 4.96 13.53
C ARG A 57 6.76 4.87 12.20
N PRO A 58 8.03 4.49 12.20
CA PRO A 58 8.79 4.39 10.96
C PRO A 58 8.28 3.23 10.09
N MET A 59 8.43 3.40 8.78
CA MET A 59 8.13 2.37 7.79
C MET A 59 9.44 1.97 7.12
N LYS A 60 9.79 0.70 7.18
CA LYS A 60 11.03 0.22 6.58
C LYS A 60 10.86 -0.01 5.08
N GLU A 61 11.85 0.42 4.31
CA GLU A 61 11.83 0.26 2.84
C GLU A 61 11.68 -1.21 2.43
N GLU A 62 12.33 -2.13 3.13
CA GLU A 62 12.23 -3.56 2.84
C GLU A 62 10.81 -4.11 2.93
N TRP A 63 9.98 -3.57 3.83
CA TRP A 63 8.57 -3.95 3.91
C TRP A 63 7.79 -3.50 2.67
N VAL A 64 8.06 -2.29 2.22
CA VAL A 64 7.43 -1.70 1.04
C VAL A 64 7.84 -2.47 -0.22
N LEU A 65 9.14 -2.75 -0.35
CA LEU A 65 9.67 -3.50 -1.49
C LEU A 65 9.11 -4.92 -1.57
N SER A 66 8.93 -5.57 -0.42
CA SER A 66 8.30 -6.89 -0.37
C SER A 66 6.88 -6.86 -0.93
N ILE A 67 6.08 -5.88 -0.54
CA ILE A 67 4.70 -5.73 -1.04
C ILE A 67 4.72 -5.41 -2.54
N LYS A 68 5.59 -4.52 -2.98
CA LYS A 68 5.75 -4.17 -4.39
C LYS A 68 6.05 -5.40 -5.23
N GLU A 69 7.03 -6.20 -4.81
CA GLU A 69 7.42 -7.41 -5.53
C GLU A 69 6.27 -8.42 -5.60
N GLN A 70 5.57 -8.63 -4.51
CA GLN A 70 4.43 -9.53 -4.47
C GLN A 70 3.29 -9.06 -5.37
N ALA A 71 3.00 -7.76 -5.37
CA ALA A 71 1.97 -7.18 -6.24
C ALA A 71 2.34 -7.41 -7.71
N GLU A 72 3.56 -7.11 -8.11
CA GLU A 72 4.04 -7.30 -9.47
C GLU A 72 3.95 -8.75 -9.92
N LYS A 73 4.38 -9.69 -9.06
CA LYS A 73 4.32 -11.11 -9.37
C LYS A 73 2.91 -11.64 -9.52
N GLN A 74 1.96 -11.09 -8.79
CA GLN A 74 0.58 -11.56 -8.78
C GLN A 74 -0.35 -10.73 -9.67
N GLY A 75 0.20 -9.78 -10.41
CA GLY A 75 -0.55 -9.02 -11.40
C GLY A 75 -1.37 -7.86 -10.84
N ALA A 76 -1.12 -7.45 -9.60
CA ALA A 76 -1.76 -6.27 -9.01
C ALA A 76 -0.92 -5.01 -9.30
N LEU A 77 -1.60 -3.89 -9.52
CA LEU A 77 -0.93 -2.61 -9.69
C LEU A 77 -0.45 -2.10 -8.34
N PHE A 78 0.71 -1.45 -8.32
CA PHE A 78 1.33 -0.96 -7.10
C PHE A 78 1.38 0.57 -7.07
N PHE A 79 0.91 1.16 -5.96
CA PHE A 79 0.92 2.60 -5.74
C PHE A 79 1.62 2.89 -4.41
N PHE A 80 2.74 3.61 -4.46
CA PHE A 80 3.41 4.09 -3.25
C PHE A 80 3.01 5.54 -3.01
N LYS A 81 2.21 5.76 -1.99
CA LYS A 81 1.63 7.06 -1.70
C LYS A 81 2.66 8.05 -1.14
N GLN A 82 3.34 7.66 -0.07
CA GLN A 82 4.30 8.52 0.60
C GLN A 82 5.02 7.80 1.75
N TRP A 83 6.15 8.35 2.17
CA TRP A 83 6.85 7.89 3.36
C TRP A 83 6.12 8.28 4.65
N GLY A 84 5.45 9.43 4.67
CA GLY A 84 4.78 9.95 5.86
C GLY A 84 5.67 10.90 6.66
N SER A 85 5.47 10.94 7.97
CA SER A 85 6.23 11.86 8.85
C SER A 85 7.65 11.41 9.13
N ILE A 86 7.95 10.12 8.95
CA ILE A 86 9.32 9.57 9.10
C ILE A 86 9.82 9.18 7.71
N GLY A 87 10.93 9.77 7.28
CA GLY A 87 11.50 9.48 5.96
C GLY A 87 12.21 8.13 5.90
N ARG A 88 12.69 7.80 4.69
CA ARG A 88 13.47 6.58 4.44
C ARG A 88 14.65 6.43 5.40
N ASP A 89 15.27 7.54 5.77
CA ASP A 89 16.43 7.59 6.66
C ASP A 89 16.07 7.58 8.16
N GLY A 90 14.78 7.44 8.49
CA GLY A 90 14.32 7.41 9.87
C GLY A 90 14.17 8.78 10.52
N VAL A 91 14.28 9.88 9.75
CA VAL A 91 14.24 11.24 10.27
C VAL A 91 12.83 11.83 10.12
N TYR A 92 12.36 12.46 11.18
CA TYR A 92 11.08 13.17 11.19
C TYR A 92 11.18 14.49 10.39
N ARG A 93 10.28 14.64 9.43
CA ARG A 93 10.16 15.84 8.59
C ARG A 93 8.71 15.99 8.14
N SER A 94 8.42 17.08 7.43
CA SER A 94 7.11 17.18 6.76
C SER A 94 6.94 16.04 5.73
N VAL A 95 5.71 15.64 5.51
CA VAL A 95 5.37 14.58 4.55
C VAL A 95 5.90 14.92 3.15
N GLU A 96 5.78 16.17 2.74
CA GLU A 96 6.23 16.66 1.45
C GLU A 96 7.74 16.51 1.28
N ARG A 97 8.52 16.79 2.33
CA ARG A 97 9.98 16.68 2.29
C ARG A 97 10.45 15.24 2.29
N ASN A 98 9.75 14.36 3.01
CA ASN A 98 10.05 12.93 2.99
C ASN A 98 9.69 12.30 1.64
N GLY A 99 8.67 12.86 0.98
CA GLY A 99 8.37 12.54 -0.40
C GLY A 99 7.68 11.19 -0.62
N SER A 100 7.64 10.80 -1.88
CA SER A 100 6.96 9.59 -2.35
C SER A 100 7.81 8.79 -3.34
N GLU A 101 9.13 8.90 -3.25
CA GLU A 101 10.02 8.10 -4.07
C GLU A 101 10.45 6.83 -3.33
N LEU A 102 10.47 5.74 -4.06
CA LEU A 102 10.96 4.45 -3.61
C LEU A 102 12.09 4.05 -4.55
N GLN A 103 13.32 3.94 -4.04
CA GLN A 103 14.51 3.71 -4.86
C GLN A 103 14.64 4.70 -6.02
N ARG A 104 14.40 5.98 -5.73
CA ARG A 104 14.50 7.12 -6.70
C ARG A 104 13.44 7.10 -7.79
N LYS A 105 12.38 6.31 -7.64
CA LYS A 105 11.27 6.26 -8.60
C LYS A 105 9.95 6.50 -7.89
N THR A 106 9.00 7.07 -8.62
CA THR A 106 7.60 7.17 -8.17
C THR A 106 6.82 5.97 -8.72
N TYR A 107 5.85 5.50 -7.92
CA TYR A 107 4.99 4.38 -8.27
C TYR A 107 3.55 4.82 -8.03
N LYS A 108 2.90 5.31 -9.07
CA LYS A 108 1.55 5.89 -8.99
C LYS A 108 0.58 5.19 -9.96
N ALA A 109 0.75 3.87 -10.11
CA ALA A 109 -0.11 3.10 -10.98
C ALA A 109 -1.54 3.07 -10.45
N MET A 110 -2.51 3.24 -11.34
CA MET A 110 -3.93 3.18 -11.02
C MET A 110 -4.64 2.31 -12.06
N PRO A 111 -5.68 1.55 -11.64
CA PRO A 111 -6.44 0.78 -12.59
C PRO A 111 -7.08 1.66 -13.65
N ALA A 112 -7.06 1.22 -14.91
CA ALA A 112 -7.78 1.88 -15.99
C ALA A 112 -9.25 1.51 -15.87
N VAL A 113 -10.08 2.47 -15.47
CA VAL A 113 -11.50 2.25 -15.26
C VAL A 113 -12.33 3.34 -15.93
N ASN A 114 -13.53 2.97 -16.32
CA ASN A 114 -14.53 3.90 -16.72
C ASN A 114 -15.14 4.54 -15.45
N ARG A 115 -15.64 5.79 -15.56
CA ARG A 115 -16.20 6.54 -14.44
C ARG A 115 -17.34 5.81 -13.72
N HIS A 116 -18.08 4.97 -14.43
CA HIS A 116 -19.23 4.26 -13.87
C HIS A 116 -18.82 3.05 -13.02
N THR A 117 -17.57 2.59 -13.11
CA THR A 117 -17.10 1.41 -12.42
C THR A 117 -16.18 1.71 -11.24
N LEU A 118 -15.70 2.95 -11.11
CA LEU A 118 -14.72 3.33 -10.09
C LEU A 118 -15.24 3.10 -8.66
N PHE A 119 -16.51 3.34 -8.44
CA PHE A 119 -17.18 3.21 -7.15
C PHE A 119 -18.30 2.16 -7.15
N GLY A 120 -18.34 1.39 -8.19
CA GLY A 120 -19.36 0.35 -8.36
C GLY A 120 -19.12 -0.94 -7.65
#